data_f419d7957035cc67ab623a5434c0f55f
#
_entry.id   f419d7957035cc67ab623a5434c0f55f
#
_cell.length_a   1.000
_cell.length_b   1.000
_cell.length_c   1.000
_cell.angle_alpha   90.00
_cell.angle_beta   90.00
_cell.angle_gamma   90.00
#
_symmetry.space_group_name_H-M   'P 1'
#
loop_
_entity.id
_entity.type
_entity.pdbx_description
1 polymer ?
#
loop_
_entity_poly.entity_id
_entity_poly.type
_entity_poly.pdbx_seq_one_letter_code
_entity_poly.pdbx_strand_id
1 'polypeptide(L)' 'STRRFWPRPGQTLTKKMEEADRSIALEREKAMNDLKAGVAGLAMTAAAKLISEQSAPDSDRNLYNRFLAESGEGND' A
#
# COMPACT_ATOMS: atom_id res chain seq x y z
N SER A 1 -33.29 -12.61 43.82
CA SER A 1 -32.15 -12.06 44.50
C SER A 1 -31.37 -11.09 43.62
N THR A 2 -30.86 -10.05 44.21
CA THR A 2 -30.12 -8.98 43.52
C THR A 2 -28.81 -9.48 42.89
N ARG A 3 -28.26 -10.60 43.38
CA ARG A 3 -27.00 -11.17 42.84
C ARG A 3 -27.09 -11.67 41.43
N ARG A 4 -28.27 -11.95 40.88
CA ARG A 4 -28.46 -12.40 39.52
C ARG A 4 -28.28 -11.31 38.48
N PHE A 5 -28.40 -10.05 38.86
CA PHE A 5 -28.31 -8.92 37.94
C PHE A 5 -26.90 -8.30 37.87
N TRP A 6 -25.99 -8.72 38.73
CA TRP A 6 -24.65 -8.18 38.80
C TRP A 6 -23.67 -9.24 38.28
N PRO A 7 -22.96 -9.00 37.19
CA PRO A 7 -21.94 -9.92 36.74
C PRO A 7 -20.83 -10.00 37.78
N ARG A 8 -20.21 -11.16 37.91
CA ARG A 8 -19.06 -11.32 38.79
C ARG A 8 -17.92 -10.45 38.27
N PRO A 9 -17.16 -9.77 39.17
CA PRO A 9 -16.07 -8.89 38.71
C PRO A 9 -15.08 -9.54 37.76
N GLY A 10 -14.74 -10.82 37.96
CA GLY A 10 -13.85 -11.56 37.07
C GLY A 10 -14.44 -11.76 35.67
N GLN A 11 -15.73 -12.02 35.56
CA GLN A 11 -16.40 -12.19 34.26
C GLN A 11 -16.49 -10.87 33.51
N THR A 12 -16.74 -9.77 34.21
CA THR A 12 -16.77 -8.45 33.59
C THR A 12 -15.40 -8.07 33.06
N LEU A 13 -14.35 -8.31 33.84
CA LEU A 13 -12.99 -8.02 33.42
C LEU A 13 -12.59 -8.87 32.20
N THR A 14 -12.87 -10.17 32.21
CA THR A 14 -12.61 -11.09 31.12
C THR A 14 -13.33 -10.60 29.84
N LYS A 15 -14.59 -10.23 29.96
CA LYS A 15 -15.37 -9.73 28.83
C LYS A 15 -14.79 -8.44 28.25
N LYS A 16 -14.36 -7.52 29.11
CA LYS A 16 -13.70 -6.28 28.67
C LYS A 16 -12.37 -6.56 27.99
N MET A 17 -11.61 -7.52 28.48
CA MET A 17 -10.35 -7.92 27.85
C MET A 17 -10.59 -8.55 26.47
N GLU A 18 -11.61 -9.40 26.34
CA GLU A 18 -11.98 -9.97 25.05
C GLU A 18 -12.43 -8.90 24.05
N GLU A 19 -13.20 -7.92 24.50
CA GLU A 19 -13.61 -6.79 23.69
C GLU A 19 -12.43 -5.95 23.23
N ALA A 20 -11.48 -5.71 24.15
CA ALA A 20 -10.26 -4.98 23.83
C ALA A 20 -9.41 -5.74 22.81
N ASP A 21 -9.26 -7.04 22.95
CA ASP A 21 -8.53 -7.89 22.02
C ASP A 21 -9.15 -7.85 20.63
N ARG A 22 -10.47 -7.92 20.55
CA ARG A 22 -11.18 -7.81 19.27
C ARG A 22 -11.01 -6.45 18.63
N SER A 23 -11.06 -5.40 19.45
CA SER A 23 -10.85 -4.03 18.99
C SER A 23 -9.45 -3.86 18.42
N ILE A 24 -8.43 -4.37 19.10
CA ILE A 24 -7.04 -4.34 18.63
C ILE A 24 -6.90 -5.11 17.31
N ALA A 25 -7.52 -6.29 17.21
CA ALA A 25 -7.46 -7.09 15.98
C ALA A 25 -8.08 -6.35 14.81
N LEU A 26 -9.22 -5.69 15.01
CA LEU A 26 -9.88 -4.90 13.97
C LEU A 26 -9.05 -3.69 13.58
N GLU A 27 -8.45 -3.01 14.54
CA GLU A 27 -7.57 -1.87 14.26
C GLU A 27 -6.34 -2.28 13.46
N ARG A 28 -5.75 -3.42 13.78
CA ARG A 28 -4.60 -3.97 13.02
C ARG A 28 -5.00 -4.32 11.59
N GLU A 29 -6.15 -4.95 11.41
CA GLU A 29 -6.66 -5.29 10.09
C GLU A 29 -6.89 -4.03 9.26
N LYS A 30 -7.53 -3.02 9.86
CA LYS A 30 -7.75 -1.75 9.20
C LYS A 30 -6.43 -1.08 8.82
N ALA A 31 -5.48 -1.02 9.74
CA ALA A 31 -4.17 -0.43 9.48
C ALA A 31 -3.43 -1.16 8.37
N MET A 32 -3.51 -2.49 8.34
CA MET A 32 -2.89 -3.29 7.28
C MET A 32 -3.54 -3.04 5.94
N ASN A 33 -4.88 -2.95 5.89
CA ASN A 33 -5.60 -2.65 4.65
C ASN A 33 -5.29 -1.24 4.15
N ASP A 34 -5.22 -0.26 5.06
CA ASP A 34 -4.86 1.11 4.73
C ASP A 34 -3.43 1.17 4.17
N LEU A 35 -2.50 0.42 4.77
CA LEU A 35 -1.12 0.33 4.31
C LEU A 35 -1.04 -0.28 2.91
N LYS A 36 -1.74 -1.39 2.68
CA LYS A 36 -1.79 -2.04 1.37
C LYS A 36 -2.33 -1.10 0.30
N ALA A 37 -3.40 -0.38 0.62
CA ALA A 37 -3.99 0.60 -0.30
C ALA A 37 -3.02 1.74 -0.59
N GLY A 38 -2.32 2.22 0.42
CA GLY A 38 -1.30 3.27 0.28
C GLY A 38 -0.14 2.84 -0.60
N VAL A 39 0.37 1.63 -0.38
CA VAL A 39 1.46 1.06 -1.19
C VAL A 39 1.00 0.86 -2.64
N ALA A 40 -0.22 0.33 -2.84
CA ALA A 40 -0.77 0.15 -4.19
C ALA A 40 -0.92 1.49 -4.91
N GLY A 41 -1.43 2.52 -4.22
CA GLY A 41 -1.55 3.86 -4.78
C GLY A 41 -0.19 4.45 -5.17
N LEU A 42 0.81 4.28 -4.32
CA LEU A 42 2.17 4.74 -4.59
C LEU A 42 2.77 4.01 -5.79
N ALA A 43 2.57 2.69 -5.88
CA ALA A 43 3.05 1.89 -7.01
C ALA A 43 2.40 2.34 -8.32
N MET A 44 1.09 2.61 -8.30
CA MET A 44 0.37 3.09 -9.48
C MET A 44 0.86 4.48 -9.90
N THR A 45 1.09 5.36 -8.94
CA THR A 45 1.63 6.70 -9.22
C THR A 45 3.02 6.62 -9.82
N ALA A 46 3.89 5.77 -9.27
CA ALA A 46 5.23 5.56 -9.79
C ALA A 46 5.21 4.98 -11.21
N ALA A 47 4.33 4.01 -11.46
CA ALA A 47 4.18 3.41 -12.78
C ALA A 47 3.68 4.44 -13.80
N ALA A 48 2.69 5.24 -13.44
CA ALA A 48 2.16 6.28 -14.31
C ALA A 48 3.23 7.33 -14.64
N LYS A 49 4.04 7.70 -13.65
CA LYS A 49 5.14 8.64 -13.85
C LYS A 49 6.19 8.06 -14.79
N LEU A 50 6.55 6.81 -14.61
CA LEU A 50 7.53 6.13 -15.47
C LEU A 50 7.05 6.06 -16.90
N ILE A 51 5.79 5.68 -17.12
CA ILE A 51 5.18 5.63 -18.45
C ILE A 51 5.17 7.02 -19.09
N SER A 52 4.81 8.05 -18.33
CA SER A 52 4.80 9.44 -18.80
C SER A 52 6.19 9.88 -19.26
N GLU A 53 7.22 9.54 -18.50
CA GLU A 53 8.61 9.87 -18.84
C GLU A 53 9.07 9.14 -20.10
N GLN A 54 8.71 7.86 -20.23
CA GLN A 54 9.06 7.08 -21.43
C GLN A 54 8.33 7.52 -22.67
N SER A 55 7.10 8.05 -22.52
CA SER A 55 6.29 8.53 -23.63
C SER A 55 6.59 10.00 -24.00
N ALA A 56 7.47 10.68 -23.24
CA ALA A 56 7.81 12.06 -23.51
C ALA A 56 8.52 12.18 -24.87
N PRO A 57 8.18 13.16 -25.70
CA PRO A 57 8.83 13.35 -27.01
C PRO A 57 10.35 13.46 -26.91
N ASP A 58 10.85 14.09 -25.86
CA ASP A 58 12.29 14.24 -25.66
C ASP A 58 12.98 12.89 -25.39
N SER A 59 12.35 12.01 -24.65
CA SER A 59 12.87 10.66 -24.39
C SER A 59 12.93 9.85 -25.67
N ASP A 60 11.87 9.88 -26.46
CA ASP A 60 11.80 9.17 -27.74
C ASP A 60 12.86 9.70 -28.71
N ARG A 61 13.05 11.01 -28.76
CA ARG A 61 14.05 11.64 -29.60
C ARG A 61 15.47 11.24 -29.16
N ASN A 62 15.72 11.19 -27.87
CA ASN A 62 17.01 10.78 -27.32
C ASN A 62 17.31 9.32 -27.66
N LEU A 63 16.33 8.44 -27.54
CA LEU A 63 16.49 7.03 -27.92
C LEU A 63 16.74 6.88 -29.41
N TYR A 64 16.01 7.61 -30.23
CA TYR A 64 16.18 7.60 -31.68
C TYR A 64 17.57 8.08 -32.08
N ASN A 65 18.01 9.19 -31.51
CA ASN A 65 19.35 9.75 -31.77
C ASN A 65 20.43 8.79 -31.35
N ARG A 66 20.28 8.14 -30.22
CA ARG A 66 21.22 7.16 -29.70
C ARG A 66 21.29 5.93 -30.63
N PHE A 67 20.15 5.48 -31.11
CA PHE A 67 20.08 4.38 -32.05
C PHE A 67 20.79 4.72 -33.37
N LEU A 68 20.57 5.92 -33.91
CA LEU A 68 21.24 6.36 -35.12
C LEU A 68 22.76 6.45 -34.94
N ALA A 69 23.22 6.94 -33.81
CA ALA A 69 24.66 7.03 -33.52
C ALA A 69 25.30 5.67 -33.48
N GLU A 70 24.65 4.68 -32.84
CA GLU A 70 25.16 3.32 -32.78
C GLU A 70 25.15 2.65 -34.15
N SER A 71 24.10 2.86 -34.95
CA SER A 71 24.03 2.32 -36.32
C SER A 71 25.07 2.96 -37.24
N GLY A 72 25.32 4.26 -37.10
CA GLY A 72 26.35 4.96 -37.85
C GLY A 72 27.75 4.45 -37.56
N GLU A 73 28.05 4.21 -36.30
CA GLU A 73 29.35 3.64 -35.90
C GLU A 73 29.55 2.23 -36.41
N GLY A 74 28.47 1.44 -36.51
CA GLY A 74 28.55 0.07 -36.99
C GLY A 74 28.77 -0.07 -38.50
N ASN A 75 28.58 0.99 -39.24
CA ASN A 75 28.73 0.99 -40.71
C ASN A 75 30.10 1.45 -41.20
N ASP A 76 30.90 1.91 -40.30
CA ASP A 76 32.28 2.26 -40.60
C ASP A 76 33.14 1.01 -40.52
#